data_1a2146bec476a389058ce465d3e0213b
#
_entry.id   1a2146bec476a389058ce465d3e0213b
#
_cell.length_a   1.000
_cell.length_b   1.000
_cell.length_c   1.000
_cell.angle_alpha   90.00
_cell.angle_beta   90.00
_cell.angle_gamma   90.00
#
_symmetry.space_group_name_H-M   'P 1'
#
loop_
_entity.id
_entity.type
_entity.pdbx_description
1 polymer ?
#
loop_
_entity_poly.entity_id
_entity_poly.type
_entity_poly.pdbx_seq_one_letter_code
_entity_poly.pdbx_strand_id
1 'polypeptide(L)'
;MKILQLGKFYPIEGGVEKVMYDLLAGLSERGIPCDMLCAYTGKGNLEVELTPQNRIFCTRTLLKKYATMISLSMIVKLRKMASQYDIIHVHHPDPMAALALWLSGYKGKVVLHWHSDIVKQKKLLWLYTPLQNWLIRRADMIVGTTPVYLSASRHLTRVQDKCTYLPIGIDPIKPDEEKVTALRAKYAGKKIIFSLGRLVHYKGYRYLVEAAKYLDDNYIVLIGGSGALREELQSQIDTEGLAHRVKLLGRVPDKDLPTYYGACDLYCLSSIMKTEAFAIVQIEAMSCGKPVVSCNIEGSGVPWVNKDGESGLVVAAEDGKALADAIRQITTDDVLYNKLSEGSRKRFNQLFERKAMITRCLELYQQVLA
;
A
#
# COMPACT_ATOMS: atom_id res chain seq x y z
N MET A 1 12.66 5.69 24.84
CA MET A 1 12.82 5.57 23.39
C MET A 1 12.01 6.68 22.75
N LYS A 2 12.65 7.58 22.00
CA LYS A 2 12.00 8.65 21.23
C LYS A 2 12.31 8.47 19.75
N ILE A 3 11.30 8.55 18.90
CA ILE A 3 11.37 8.15 17.48
C ILE A 3 11.04 9.35 16.59
N LEU A 4 11.74 9.47 15.46
CA LEU A 4 11.40 10.41 14.38
C LEU A 4 11.07 9.64 13.11
N GLN A 5 9.84 9.76 12.62
CA GLN A 5 9.46 9.37 11.26
C GLN A 5 9.95 10.45 10.29
N LEU A 6 10.77 10.08 9.29
CA LEU A 6 11.40 11.05 8.38
C LEU A 6 11.06 10.76 6.93
N GLY A 7 10.53 11.75 6.23
CA GLY A 7 10.32 11.72 4.78
C GLY A 7 8.93 12.15 4.35
N LYS A 8 8.72 12.06 3.03
CA LYS A 8 7.44 12.31 2.38
C LYS A 8 6.89 13.73 2.62
N PHE A 9 5.56 13.88 2.61
CA PHE A 9 4.94 15.18 2.70
C PHE A 9 3.59 15.18 3.42
N TYR A 10 3.14 16.36 3.81
CA TYR A 10 1.84 16.61 4.40
C TYR A 10 1.09 17.67 3.55
N PRO A 11 -0.24 17.60 3.36
CA PRO A 11 -1.15 16.60 3.90
C PRO A 11 -0.94 15.21 3.30
N ILE A 12 -1.53 14.19 3.95
CA ILE A 12 -1.40 12.78 3.60
C ILE A 12 -2.28 12.50 2.37
N GLU A 13 -1.64 12.14 1.25
CA GLU A 13 -2.33 11.89 -0.02
C GLU A 13 -2.03 10.51 -0.62
N GLY A 14 -0.94 9.86 -0.20
CA GLY A 14 -0.47 8.59 -0.73
C GLY A 14 -0.32 7.49 0.29
N GLY A 15 -0.12 6.26 -0.19
CA GLY A 15 -0.02 5.08 0.67
C GLY A 15 1.17 5.11 1.62
N VAL A 16 2.33 5.65 1.19
CA VAL A 16 3.53 5.71 2.05
C VAL A 16 3.35 6.75 3.15
N GLU A 17 2.80 7.92 2.82
CA GLU A 17 2.47 8.97 3.78
C GLU A 17 1.46 8.47 4.82
N LYS A 18 0.49 7.65 4.38
CA LYS A 18 -0.50 7.03 5.27
C LYS A 18 0.16 6.04 6.23
N VAL A 19 1.03 5.16 5.75
CA VAL A 19 1.79 4.23 6.60
C VAL A 19 2.61 4.99 7.64
N MET A 20 3.28 6.06 7.24
CA MET A 20 4.09 6.89 8.10
C MET A 20 3.26 7.55 9.22
N TYR A 21 2.09 8.06 8.85
CA TYR A 21 1.12 8.63 9.80
C TYR A 21 0.52 7.57 10.73
N ASP A 22 0.16 6.40 10.21
CA ASP A 22 -0.41 5.31 11.00
C ASP A 22 0.60 4.77 12.03
N LEU A 23 1.90 4.72 11.67
CA LEU A 23 2.98 4.42 12.62
C LEU A 23 3.08 5.50 13.69
N LEU A 24 3.08 6.79 13.32
CA LEU A 24 3.11 7.89 14.27
C LEU A 24 1.93 7.84 15.23
N ALA A 25 0.70 7.75 14.72
CA ALA A 25 -0.53 7.73 15.51
C ALA A 25 -0.59 6.50 16.42
N GLY A 26 -0.29 5.31 15.88
CA GLY A 26 -0.33 4.07 16.66
C GLY A 26 0.75 3.97 17.73
N LEU A 27 1.92 4.55 17.53
CA LEU A 27 2.95 4.68 18.58
C LEU A 27 2.51 5.67 19.66
N SER A 28 1.92 6.80 19.24
CA SER A 28 1.35 7.79 20.15
C SER A 28 0.27 7.20 21.06
N GLU A 29 -0.67 6.42 20.50
CA GLU A 29 -1.72 5.71 21.23
C GLU A 29 -1.18 4.76 22.31
N ARG A 30 0.07 4.30 22.15
CA ARG A 30 0.78 3.45 23.14
C ARG A 30 1.70 4.23 24.06
N GLY A 31 1.61 5.57 24.06
CA GLY A 31 2.42 6.43 24.92
C GLY A 31 3.89 6.51 24.51
N ILE A 32 4.25 6.11 23.28
CA ILE A 32 5.62 6.18 22.78
C ILE A 32 5.84 7.56 22.13
N PRO A 33 6.80 8.38 22.60
CA PRO A 33 7.16 9.62 21.97
C PRO A 33 7.64 9.42 20.54
N CYS A 34 6.85 9.92 19.58
CA CYS A 34 7.13 9.78 18.16
C CYS A 34 6.75 11.07 17.45
N ASP A 35 7.68 11.68 16.75
CA ASP A 35 7.44 12.84 15.91
C ASP A 35 7.56 12.47 14.42
N MET A 36 7.04 13.33 13.54
CA MET A 36 7.19 13.20 12.09
C MET A 36 7.82 14.48 11.53
N LEU A 37 8.83 14.33 10.68
CA LEU A 37 9.42 15.43 9.90
C LEU A 37 9.23 15.15 8.41
N CYS A 38 8.49 16.04 7.75
CA CYS A 38 8.13 15.87 6.35
C CYS A 38 8.15 17.20 5.59
N ALA A 39 8.04 17.14 4.27
CA ALA A 39 7.82 18.33 3.44
C ALA A 39 6.37 18.80 3.54
N TYR A 40 6.10 20.09 3.27
CA TYR A 40 4.77 20.67 3.24
C TYR A 40 4.38 21.09 1.83
N THR A 41 3.20 20.67 1.38
CA THR A 41 2.69 21.07 0.05
C THR A 41 2.06 22.45 0.04
N GLY A 42 1.73 23.01 1.21
CA GLY A 42 1.23 24.36 1.38
C GLY A 42 2.34 25.42 1.48
N LYS A 43 1.98 26.63 1.90
CA LYS A 43 2.91 27.75 2.03
C LYS A 43 3.59 27.76 3.41
N GLY A 44 4.90 27.99 3.43
CA GLY A 44 5.67 28.16 4.69
C GLY A 44 5.96 26.84 5.39
N ASN A 45 6.20 26.90 6.70
CA ASN A 45 6.29 25.75 7.58
C ASN A 45 4.98 25.61 8.35
N LEU A 46 4.65 24.37 8.74
CA LEU A 46 3.49 24.08 9.57
C LEU A 46 3.93 23.12 10.69
N GLU A 47 3.41 23.30 11.87
CA GLU A 47 3.55 22.35 12.98
C GLU A 47 2.15 21.91 13.41
N VAL A 48 1.92 20.59 13.42
CA VAL A 48 0.64 19.99 13.84
C VAL A 48 0.91 19.21 15.11
N GLU A 49 0.26 19.59 16.19
CA GLU A 49 0.29 18.87 17.46
C GLU A 49 -0.80 17.79 17.43
N LEU A 50 -0.40 16.53 17.55
CA LEU A 50 -1.33 15.38 17.65
C LEU A 50 -1.64 15.09 19.12
N THR A 51 -0.62 15.12 19.95
CA THR A 51 -0.68 15.00 21.40
C THR A 51 0.43 15.88 22.00
N PRO A 52 0.45 16.14 23.31
CA PRO A 52 1.54 16.92 23.92
C PRO A 52 2.94 16.36 23.68
N GLN A 53 3.05 15.08 23.31
CA GLN A 53 4.33 14.39 23.12
C GLN A 53 4.64 14.04 21.65
N ASN A 54 3.69 14.30 20.72
CA ASN A 54 3.80 13.84 19.34
C ASN A 54 3.38 14.95 18.36
N ARG A 55 4.31 15.34 17.48
CA ARG A 55 4.14 16.44 16.55
C ARG A 55 4.51 16.07 15.12
N ILE A 56 3.87 16.73 14.16
CA ILE A 56 4.27 16.70 12.76
C ILE A 56 4.93 18.03 12.42
N PHE A 57 6.21 17.99 12.09
CA PHE A 57 6.98 19.12 11.61
C PHE A 57 6.97 19.15 10.09
N CYS A 58 6.17 20.02 9.51
CA CYS A 58 6.02 20.20 8.08
C CYS A 58 6.93 21.34 7.60
N THR A 59 7.88 21.05 6.74
CA THR A 59 8.88 22.02 6.28
C THR A 59 8.57 22.54 4.89
N ARG A 60 8.76 23.85 4.68
CA ARG A 60 8.50 24.54 3.42
C ARG A 60 9.13 23.82 2.23
N THR A 61 8.30 23.49 1.25
CA THR A 61 8.73 23.00 -0.06
C THR A 61 9.06 24.17 -0.99
N LEU A 62 10.26 24.15 -1.57
CA LEU A 62 10.68 25.13 -2.57
C LEU A 62 10.23 24.72 -3.97
N LEU A 63 10.28 23.44 -4.27
CA LEU A 63 9.97 22.89 -5.58
C LEU A 63 9.46 21.44 -5.44
N LYS A 64 8.40 21.11 -6.20
CA LYS A 64 7.95 19.74 -6.41
C LYS A 64 8.42 19.25 -7.77
N LYS A 65 9.28 18.25 -7.82
CA LYS A 65 9.77 17.67 -9.08
C LYS A 65 9.76 16.12 -9.00
N TYR A 66 9.11 15.47 -9.95
CA TYR A 66 9.04 14.00 -10.04
C TYR A 66 8.63 13.29 -8.75
N ALA A 67 7.58 13.77 -8.10
CA ALA A 67 7.08 13.28 -6.81
C ALA A 67 8.07 13.45 -5.62
N THR A 68 9.16 14.20 -5.80
CA THR A 68 10.08 14.61 -4.74
C THR A 68 9.82 16.06 -4.37
N MET A 69 9.66 16.34 -3.07
CA MET A 69 9.56 17.67 -2.52
C MET A 69 10.96 18.15 -2.11
N ILE A 70 11.45 19.23 -2.71
CA ILE A 70 12.74 19.82 -2.32
C ILE A 70 12.49 20.82 -1.19
N SER A 71 13.01 20.51 0.00
CA SER A 71 12.85 21.32 1.21
C SER A 71 14.19 21.49 1.93
N LEU A 72 14.87 22.62 1.68
CA LEU A 72 16.12 22.93 2.39
C LEU A 72 15.89 23.14 3.88
N SER A 73 14.72 23.64 4.28
CA SER A 73 14.34 23.80 5.67
C SER A 73 14.25 22.47 6.43
N MET A 74 13.99 21.35 5.75
CA MET A 74 14.04 20.01 6.34
C MET A 74 15.44 19.67 6.84
N ILE A 75 16.49 20.00 6.08
CA ILE A 75 17.89 19.77 6.48
C ILE A 75 18.20 20.54 7.77
N VAL A 76 17.86 21.84 7.79
CA VAL A 76 18.12 22.70 8.95
C VAL A 76 17.34 22.23 10.17
N LYS A 77 16.06 21.91 10.01
CA LYS A 77 15.20 21.42 11.10
C LYS A 77 15.73 20.10 11.65
N LEU A 78 16.05 19.13 10.77
CA LEU A 78 16.60 17.85 11.20
C LEU A 78 17.92 17.99 11.94
N ARG A 79 18.84 18.82 11.42
CA ARG A 79 20.15 19.06 12.08
C ARG A 79 20.01 19.59 13.51
N LYS A 80 18.98 20.42 13.76
CA LYS A 80 18.72 20.99 15.09
C LYS A 80 18.07 20.01 16.07
N MET A 81 17.32 19.01 15.58
CA MET A 81 16.51 18.16 16.44
C MET A 81 16.97 16.70 16.46
N ALA A 82 17.81 16.27 15.53
CA ALA A 82 18.16 14.86 15.36
C ALA A 82 18.72 14.20 16.63
N SER A 83 19.55 14.92 17.41
CA SER A 83 20.15 14.41 18.66
C SER A 83 19.14 14.13 19.77
N GLN A 84 17.87 14.54 19.62
CA GLN A 84 16.81 14.30 20.60
C GLN A 84 16.15 12.93 20.42
N TYR A 85 16.47 12.21 19.34
CA TYR A 85 15.84 10.93 18.97
C TYR A 85 16.82 9.78 19.09
N ASP A 86 16.34 8.68 19.63
CA ASP A 86 17.07 7.41 19.70
C ASP A 86 17.08 6.70 18.35
N ILE A 87 15.96 6.82 17.60
CA ILE A 87 15.76 6.21 16.28
C ILE A 87 15.24 7.25 15.29
N ILE A 88 15.85 7.31 14.11
CA ILE A 88 15.26 7.96 12.93
C ILE A 88 14.81 6.87 11.95
N HIS A 89 13.49 6.80 11.70
CA HIS A 89 12.86 5.88 10.77
C HIS A 89 12.63 6.59 9.44
N VAL A 90 13.44 6.27 8.43
CA VAL A 90 13.44 6.93 7.12
C VAL A 90 12.58 6.16 6.13
N HIS A 91 11.64 6.82 5.46
CA HIS A 91 10.73 6.20 4.49
C HIS A 91 11.23 6.37 3.05
N HIS A 92 11.75 5.30 2.46
CA HIS A 92 12.24 5.25 1.08
C HIS A 92 11.11 4.82 0.10
N PRO A 93 11.02 5.41 -1.11
CA PRO A 93 11.97 6.35 -1.70
C PRO A 93 11.63 7.82 -1.33
N ASP A 94 12.62 8.49 -0.76
CA ASP A 94 12.59 9.94 -0.55
C ASP A 94 14.03 10.50 -0.60
N PRO A 95 14.49 11.04 -1.75
CA PRO A 95 15.83 11.61 -1.87
C PRO A 95 16.09 12.79 -0.92
N MET A 96 15.06 13.58 -0.59
CA MET A 96 15.19 14.71 0.31
C MET A 96 15.43 14.28 1.75
N ALA A 97 14.69 13.29 2.22
CA ALA A 97 14.87 12.68 3.54
C ALA A 97 16.28 12.07 3.68
N ALA A 98 16.74 11.34 2.65
CA ALA A 98 18.09 10.78 2.62
C ALA A 98 19.18 11.86 2.71
N LEU A 99 19.02 12.95 1.94
CA LEU A 99 19.94 14.09 1.95
C LEU A 99 19.93 14.82 3.31
N ALA A 100 18.74 15.03 3.87
CA ALA A 100 18.60 15.66 5.17
C ALA A 100 19.28 14.84 6.28
N LEU A 101 19.08 13.51 6.27
CA LEU A 101 19.75 12.63 7.22
C LEU A 101 21.27 12.66 7.05
N TRP A 102 21.77 12.61 5.81
CA TRP A 102 23.20 12.66 5.56
C TRP A 102 23.83 13.95 6.11
N LEU A 103 23.22 15.10 5.80
CA LEU A 103 23.73 16.41 6.21
C LEU A 103 23.47 16.75 7.68
N SER A 104 22.59 16.01 8.36
CA SER A 104 22.33 16.20 9.79
C SER A 104 23.48 15.77 10.69
N GLY A 105 24.32 14.86 10.20
CA GLY A 105 25.39 14.23 10.99
C GLY A 105 24.89 13.33 12.12
N TYR A 106 23.63 12.87 12.06
CA TYR A 106 23.03 12.00 13.08
C TYR A 106 23.80 10.70 13.31
N LYS A 107 24.08 10.38 14.59
CA LYS A 107 24.87 9.21 15.01
C LYS A 107 24.06 8.10 15.67
N GLY A 108 22.78 8.37 16.02
CA GLY A 108 21.89 7.38 16.61
C GLY A 108 21.44 6.31 15.60
N LYS A 109 20.48 5.49 15.97
CA LYS A 109 20.00 4.34 15.19
C LYS A 109 19.14 4.77 14.01
N VAL A 110 19.32 4.15 12.85
CA VAL A 110 18.56 4.41 11.62
C VAL A 110 17.84 3.15 11.18
N VAL A 111 16.51 3.23 11.11
CA VAL A 111 15.66 2.23 10.46
C VAL A 111 15.29 2.75 9.08
N LEU A 112 15.53 1.98 8.03
CA LEU A 112 15.18 2.34 6.65
C LEU A 112 13.96 1.53 6.21
N HIS A 113 12.83 2.21 5.99
CA HIS A 113 11.62 1.57 5.46
C HIS A 113 11.63 1.58 3.94
N TRP A 114 11.82 0.42 3.34
CA TRP A 114 11.88 0.22 1.90
C TRP A 114 10.50 -0.09 1.34
N HIS A 115 9.73 0.94 0.97
CA HIS A 115 8.37 0.76 0.44
C HIS A 115 8.35 0.28 -1.01
N SER A 116 9.28 0.76 -1.82
CA SER A 116 9.40 0.35 -3.23
C SER A 116 10.74 0.72 -3.84
N ASP A 117 11.13 0.02 -4.90
CA ASP A 117 12.22 0.41 -5.79
C ASP A 117 11.81 1.63 -6.62
N ILE A 118 12.77 2.48 -7.00
CA ILE A 118 12.56 3.57 -7.95
C ILE A 118 12.66 3.02 -9.38
N VAL A 119 11.51 2.86 -10.06
CA VAL A 119 11.46 2.22 -11.38
C VAL A 119 11.41 3.22 -12.55
N LYS A 120 10.70 4.35 -12.38
CA LYS A 120 10.34 5.23 -13.51
C LYS A 120 11.39 6.27 -13.91
N GLN A 121 12.31 6.65 -13.03
CA GLN A 121 13.17 7.84 -13.22
C GLN A 121 14.64 7.46 -13.39
N LYS A 122 14.94 6.57 -14.35
CA LYS A 122 16.26 5.97 -14.54
C LYS A 122 17.40 7.01 -14.63
N LYS A 123 17.21 8.14 -15.32
CA LYS A 123 18.23 9.20 -15.44
C LYS A 123 18.50 9.95 -14.14
N LEU A 124 17.48 10.22 -13.33
CA LEU A 124 17.65 10.84 -12.00
C LEU A 124 18.16 9.82 -10.96
N LEU A 125 17.83 8.55 -11.12
CA LEU A 125 18.31 7.49 -10.24
C LEU A 125 19.84 7.43 -10.22
N TRP A 126 20.51 7.68 -11.33
CA TRP A 126 21.96 7.72 -11.39
C TRP A 126 22.56 8.77 -10.43
N LEU A 127 21.97 9.97 -10.37
CA LEU A 127 22.40 11.02 -9.43
C LEU A 127 22.06 10.67 -7.97
N TYR A 128 20.97 9.95 -7.73
CA TYR A 128 20.55 9.57 -6.39
C TYR A 128 21.25 8.30 -5.87
N THR A 129 21.71 7.44 -6.75
CA THR A 129 22.32 6.14 -6.42
C THR A 129 23.43 6.22 -5.34
N PRO A 130 24.39 7.18 -5.39
CA PRO A 130 25.41 7.29 -4.34
C PRO A 130 24.81 7.54 -2.95
N LEU A 131 23.81 8.43 -2.87
CA LEU A 131 23.13 8.77 -1.63
C LEU A 131 22.23 7.62 -1.14
N GLN A 132 21.54 6.93 -2.06
CA GLN A 132 20.77 5.72 -1.75
C GLN A 132 21.68 4.62 -1.19
N ASN A 133 22.83 4.36 -1.81
CA ASN A 133 23.79 3.37 -1.35
C ASN A 133 24.38 3.75 0.01
N TRP A 134 24.62 5.04 0.26
CA TRP A 134 25.01 5.53 1.57
C TRP A 134 23.94 5.24 2.60
N LEU A 135 22.67 5.56 2.31
CA LEU A 135 21.54 5.33 3.22
C LEU A 135 21.36 3.85 3.56
N ILE A 136 21.46 2.96 2.56
CA ILE A 136 21.40 1.50 2.74
C ILE A 136 22.54 1.02 3.70
N ARG A 137 23.76 1.51 3.50
CA ARG A 137 24.90 1.16 4.38
C ARG A 137 24.74 1.74 5.78
N ARG A 138 24.22 2.98 5.89
CA ARG A 138 24.03 3.70 7.15
C ARG A 138 22.94 3.08 8.02
N ALA A 139 21.92 2.47 7.41
CA ALA A 139 20.84 1.86 8.15
C ALA A 139 21.33 0.73 9.07
N ASP A 140 20.89 0.75 10.31
CA ASP A 140 21.10 -0.33 11.28
C ASP A 140 20.15 -1.50 10.99
N MET A 141 18.94 -1.19 10.50
CA MET A 141 17.93 -2.17 10.05
C MET A 141 17.21 -1.64 8.81
N ILE A 142 16.85 -2.54 7.90
CA ILE A 142 16.04 -2.25 6.72
C ILE A 142 14.74 -3.04 6.84
N VAL A 143 13.60 -2.34 6.85
CA VAL A 143 12.28 -2.96 6.89
C VAL A 143 11.57 -2.77 5.55
N GLY A 144 10.92 -3.80 5.05
CA GLY A 144 10.09 -3.70 3.85
C GLY A 144 8.71 -4.29 4.09
N THR A 145 7.81 -4.05 3.15
CA THR A 145 6.40 -4.44 3.33
C THR A 145 6.19 -5.95 3.29
N THR A 146 7.05 -6.69 2.56
CA THR A 146 7.02 -8.16 2.48
C THR A 146 8.42 -8.73 2.33
N PRO A 147 8.68 -9.97 2.80
CA PRO A 147 9.99 -10.62 2.62
C PRO A 147 10.32 -10.84 1.14
N VAL A 148 9.32 -11.17 0.31
CA VAL A 148 9.50 -11.40 -1.14
C VAL A 148 9.98 -10.14 -1.84
N TYR A 149 9.38 -8.99 -1.51
CA TYR A 149 9.77 -7.71 -2.12
C TYR A 149 11.21 -7.31 -1.75
N LEU A 150 11.61 -7.54 -0.49
CA LEU A 150 12.97 -7.25 -0.01
C LEU A 150 14.01 -8.13 -0.70
N SER A 151 13.77 -9.45 -0.77
CA SER A 151 14.70 -10.39 -1.39
C SER A 151 14.85 -10.16 -2.90
N ALA A 152 13.78 -9.71 -3.57
CA ALA A 152 13.77 -9.43 -4.99
C ALA A 152 14.33 -8.03 -5.37
N SER A 153 14.66 -7.17 -4.38
CA SER A 153 15.24 -5.84 -4.65
C SER A 153 16.72 -5.96 -4.95
N ARG A 154 17.14 -5.62 -6.18
CA ARG A 154 18.55 -5.59 -6.59
C ARG A 154 19.44 -4.65 -5.76
N HIS A 155 18.82 -3.66 -5.09
CA HIS A 155 19.54 -2.69 -4.27
C HIS A 155 19.90 -3.24 -2.90
N LEU A 156 19.24 -4.29 -2.44
CA LEU A 156 19.37 -4.85 -1.09
C LEU A 156 20.12 -6.19 -1.05
N THR A 157 20.55 -6.73 -2.18
CA THR A 157 21.19 -8.06 -2.29
C THR A 157 22.40 -8.24 -1.39
N ARG A 158 23.15 -7.16 -1.08
CA ARG A 158 24.38 -7.20 -0.28
C ARG A 158 24.17 -6.93 1.23
N VAL A 159 22.92 -6.70 1.64
CA VAL A 159 22.55 -6.31 3.02
C VAL A 159 21.33 -7.06 3.52
N GLN A 160 21.10 -8.27 3.01
CA GLN A 160 19.96 -9.10 3.39
C GLN A 160 19.97 -9.47 4.89
N ASP A 161 21.13 -9.52 5.50
CA ASP A 161 21.34 -9.72 6.93
C ASP A 161 20.72 -8.63 7.81
N LYS A 162 20.58 -7.42 7.28
CA LYS A 162 19.89 -6.28 7.93
C LYS A 162 18.42 -6.17 7.57
N CYS A 163 17.92 -7.00 6.66
CA CYS A 163 16.57 -6.90 6.13
C CYS A 163 15.58 -7.73 6.97
N THR A 164 14.47 -7.11 7.31
CA THR A 164 13.30 -7.77 7.90
C THR A 164 12.03 -7.14 7.33
N TYR A 165 10.86 -7.71 7.64
CA TYR A 165 9.62 -7.19 7.09
C TYR A 165 8.71 -6.59 8.18
N LEU A 166 8.02 -5.55 7.79
CA LEU A 166 6.97 -4.89 8.54
C LEU A 166 5.76 -4.72 7.59
N PRO A 167 4.79 -5.64 7.61
CA PRO A 167 3.62 -5.56 6.75
C PRO A 167 2.82 -4.29 7.02
N ILE A 168 2.24 -3.71 5.97
CA ILE A 168 1.32 -2.59 6.13
C ILE A 168 0.07 -3.09 6.85
N GLY A 169 -0.35 -2.36 7.87
CA GLY A 169 -1.58 -2.62 8.62
C GLY A 169 -2.56 -1.48 8.48
N ILE A 170 -3.84 -1.81 8.47
CA ILE A 170 -4.96 -0.86 8.45
C ILE A 170 -5.95 -1.17 9.58
N ASP A 171 -6.77 -0.18 9.95
CA ASP A 171 -7.91 -0.45 10.82
C ASP A 171 -8.96 -1.29 10.06
N PRO A 172 -9.65 -2.23 10.74
CA PRO A 172 -10.68 -3.04 10.10
C PRO A 172 -11.77 -2.16 9.46
N ILE A 173 -12.09 -2.45 8.21
CA ILE A 173 -13.19 -1.80 7.51
C ILE A 173 -14.50 -2.26 8.14
N LYS A 174 -15.38 -1.31 8.43
CA LYS A 174 -16.71 -1.54 8.97
C LYS A 174 -17.75 -1.13 7.93
N PRO A 175 -18.30 -2.07 7.16
CA PRO A 175 -19.36 -1.79 6.21
C PRO A 175 -20.65 -1.30 6.91
N ASP A 176 -21.39 -0.42 6.23
CA ASP A 176 -22.72 0.00 6.61
C ASP A 176 -23.71 -1.00 5.99
N GLU A 177 -24.38 -1.80 6.83
CA GLU A 177 -25.22 -2.91 6.40
C GLU A 177 -26.44 -2.45 5.56
N GLU A 178 -26.98 -1.27 5.80
CA GLU A 178 -28.09 -0.74 5.00
C GLU A 178 -27.61 -0.43 3.56
N LYS A 179 -26.45 0.21 3.44
CA LYS A 179 -25.86 0.52 2.15
C LYS A 179 -25.38 -0.74 1.41
N VAL A 180 -24.85 -1.71 2.14
CA VAL A 180 -24.49 -3.03 1.59
C VAL A 180 -25.73 -3.71 1.02
N THR A 181 -26.82 -3.75 1.77
CA THR A 181 -28.09 -4.34 1.33
C THR A 181 -28.64 -3.63 0.10
N ALA A 182 -28.63 -2.30 0.09
CA ALA A 182 -29.05 -1.51 -1.05
C ALA A 182 -28.20 -1.77 -2.31
N LEU A 183 -26.87 -1.88 -2.15
CA LEU A 183 -25.99 -2.18 -3.28
C LEU A 183 -26.20 -3.59 -3.81
N ARG A 184 -26.39 -4.58 -2.94
CA ARG A 184 -26.73 -5.95 -3.33
C ARG A 184 -28.08 -6.03 -4.03
N ALA A 185 -29.09 -5.30 -3.56
CA ALA A 185 -30.39 -5.23 -4.21
C ALA A 185 -30.32 -4.67 -5.65
N LYS A 186 -29.44 -3.67 -5.87
CA LYS A 186 -29.17 -3.12 -7.21
C LYS A 186 -28.65 -4.16 -8.21
N TYR A 187 -27.94 -5.16 -7.69
CA TYR A 187 -27.37 -6.27 -8.49
C TYR A 187 -27.93 -7.62 -8.05
N ALA A 188 -29.23 -7.65 -7.74
CA ALA A 188 -29.91 -8.86 -7.28
C ALA A 188 -29.68 -10.04 -8.23
N GLY A 189 -29.38 -11.21 -7.65
CA GLY A 189 -29.09 -12.45 -8.40
C GLY A 189 -27.67 -12.53 -8.99
N LYS A 190 -26.85 -11.47 -8.86
CA LYS A 190 -25.48 -11.48 -9.40
C LYS A 190 -24.42 -11.68 -8.33
N LYS A 191 -23.35 -12.38 -8.68
CA LYS A 191 -22.09 -12.40 -7.93
C LYS A 191 -21.33 -11.11 -8.24
N ILE A 192 -20.99 -10.33 -7.20
CA ILE A 192 -20.34 -9.03 -7.32
C ILE A 192 -18.83 -9.21 -7.18
N ILE A 193 -18.09 -8.95 -8.25
CA ILE A 193 -16.63 -8.90 -8.26
C ILE A 193 -16.21 -7.43 -8.15
N PHE A 194 -15.46 -7.08 -7.12
CA PHE A 194 -15.00 -5.70 -6.93
C PHE A 194 -13.50 -5.58 -7.19
N SER A 195 -13.11 -4.47 -7.78
CA SER A 195 -11.71 -4.08 -7.97
C SER A 195 -11.56 -2.57 -7.82
N LEU A 196 -10.46 -2.11 -7.22
CA LEU A 196 -10.23 -0.69 -6.92
C LEU A 196 -8.80 -0.28 -7.22
N GLY A 197 -8.64 0.85 -7.92
CA GLY A 197 -7.33 1.46 -8.11
C GLY A 197 -7.26 2.43 -9.28
N ARG A 198 -6.11 3.04 -9.48
CA ARG A 198 -5.88 3.95 -10.61
C ARG A 198 -5.99 3.19 -11.94
N LEU A 199 -6.73 3.74 -12.90
CA LEU A 199 -6.85 3.14 -14.24
C LEU A 199 -5.59 3.44 -15.06
N VAL A 200 -4.53 2.65 -14.82
CA VAL A 200 -3.20 2.75 -15.44
C VAL A 200 -2.69 1.35 -15.81
N HIS A 201 -1.78 1.28 -16.77
CA HIS A 201 -1.31 0.04 -17.40
C HIS A 201 -0.96 -1.09 -16.41
N TYR A 202 -0.14 -0.81 -15.39
CA TYR A 202 0.34 -1.86 -14.47
C TYR A 202 -0.75 -2.51 -13.61
N LYS A 203 -1.93 -1.86 -13.51
CA LYS A 203 -3.11 -2.39 -12.80
C LYS A 203 -3.84 -3.49 -13.59
N GLY A 204 -3.57 -3.63 -14.89
CA GLY A 204 -4.03 -4.75 -15.69
C GLY A 204 -5.54 -4.88 -15.86
N TYR A 205 -6.31 -3.79 -15.69
CA TYR A 205 -7.78 -3.83 -15.78
C TYR A 205 -8.32 -4.36 -17.11
N ARG A 206 -7.56 -4.23 -18.20
CA ARG A 206 -7.92 -4.84 -19.49
C ARG A 206 -8.14 -6.36 -19.39
N TYR A 207 -7.34 -7.04 -18.57
CA TYR A 207 -7.48 -8.48 -18.35
C TYR A 207 -8.66 -8.82 -17.44
N LEU A 208 -9.03 -7.93 -16.51
CA LEU A 208 -10.25 -8.10 -15.73
C LEU A 208 -11.51 -7.85 -16.57
N VAL A 209 -11.49 -6.90 -17.52
CA VAL A 209 -12.55 -6.73 -18.52
C VAL A 209 -12.63 -7.96 -19.42
N GLU A 210 -11.49 -8.46 -19.91
CA GLU A 210 -11.41 -9.69 -20.69
C GLU A 210 -11.98 -10.91 -19.93
N ALA A 211 -11.71 -11.02 -18.62
CA ALA A 211 -12.25 -12.09 -17.78
C ALA A 211 -13.78 -12.17 -17.83
N ALA A 212 -14.45 -11.02 -17.95
CA ALA A 212 -15.93 -10.98 -18.03
C ALA A 212 -16.50 -11.68 -19.28
N LYS A 213 -15.71 -11.92 -20.34
CA LYS A 213 -16.14 -12.74 -21.50
C LYS A 213 -16.39 -14.18 -21.13
N TYR A 214 -15.61 -14.70 -20.17
CA TYR A 214 -15.63 -16.08 -19.72
C TYR A 214 -16.57 -16.31 -18.53
N LEU A 215 -17.17 -15.24 -17.98
CA LEU A 215 -18.19 -15.30 -16.94
C LEU A 215 -19.59 -15.20 -17.58
N ASP A 216 -20.58 -15.81 -16.96
CA ASP A 216 -21.97 -15.74 -17.40
C ASP A 216 -22.71 -14.50 -16.85
N ASP A 217 -24.01 -14.37 -17.13
CA ASP A 217 -24.83 -13.24 -16.72
C ASP A 217 -25.11 -13.18 -15.21
N ASN A 218 -24.71 -14.20 -14.45
CA ASN A 218 -24.80 -14.20 -12.99
C ASN A 218 -23.68 -13.39 -12.33
N TYR A 219 -22.76 -12.78 -13.12
CA TYR A 219 -21.66 -11.98 -12.60
C TYR A 219 -21.79 -10.51 -12.96
N ILE A 220 -21.29 -9.67 -12.08
CA ILE A 220 -21.04 -8.24 -12.33
C ILE A 220 -19.67 -7.83 -11.80
N VAL A 221 -18.85 -7.23 -12.64
CA VAL A 221 -17.54 -6.70 -12.31
C VAL A 221 -17.64 -5.20 -12.09
N LEU A 222 -17.34 -4.72 -10.89
CA LEU A 222 -17.35 -3.32 -10.50
C LEU A 222 -15.93 -2.82 -10.36
N ILE A 223 -15.49 -1.91 -11.22
CA ILE A 223 -14.15 -1.34 -11.23
C ILE A 223 -14.22 0.10 -10.75
N GLY A 224 -13.75 0.35 -9.51
CA GLY A 224 -13.62 1.67 -8.93
C GLY A 224 -12.26 2.31 -9.25
N GLY A 225 -12.27 3.60 -9.55
CA GLY A 225 -11.06 4.37 -9.77
C GLY A 225 -11.12 5.30 -10.97
N SER A 226 -10.06 6.10 -11.12
CA SER A 226 -9.87 7.01 -12.24
C SER A 226 -8.46 6.89 -12.80
N GLY A 227 -8.24 7.32 -14.04
CA GLY A 227 -6.91 7.28 -14.66
C GLY A 227 -6.97 7.38 -16.18
N ALA A 228 -5.79 7.43 -16.80
CA ALA A 228 -5.62 7.67 -18.22
C ALA A 228 -6.25 6.59 -19.12
N LEU A 229 -6.45 5.37 -18.61
CA LEU A 229 -6.99 4.25 -19.39
C LEU A 229 -8.53 4.15 -19.33
N ARG A 230 -9.23 5.14 -18.74
CA ARG A 230 -10.69 5.05 -18.60
C ARG A 230 -11.41 4.89 -19.94
N GLU A 231 -11.05 5.70 -20.92
CA GLU A 231 -11.68 5.68 -22.25
C GLU A 231 -11.35 4.39 -23.02
N GLU A 232 -10.09 3.92 -22.93
CA GLU A 232 -9.67 2.66 -23.54
C GLU A 232 -10.45 1.46 -22.97
N LEU A 233 -10.58 1.40 -21.63
CA LEU A 233 -11.33 0.35 -20.97
C LEU A 233 -12.82 0.40 -21.28
N GLN A 234 -13.42 1.60 -21.38
CA GLN A 234 -14.81 1.75 -21.79
C GLN A 234 -15.00 1.28 -23.23
N SER A 235 -14.12 1.67 -24.15
CA SER A 235 -14.14 1.20 -25.53
C SER A 235 -14.03 -0.32 -25.65
N GLN A 236 -13.18 -0.94 -24.83
CA GLN A 236 -13.07 -2.40 -24.76
C GLN A 236 -14.40 -3.02 -24.31
N ILE A 237 -15.00 -2.50 -23.23
CA ILE A 237 -16.29 -2.97 -22.69
C ILE A 237 -17.40 -2.90 -23.75
N ASP A 238 -17.46 -1.78 -24.48
CA ASP A 238 -18.51 -1.52 -25.47
C ASP A 238 -18.32 -2.41 -26.72
N THR A 239 -17.08 -2.50 -27.23
CA THR A 239 -16.74 -3.31 -28.41
C THR A 239 -16.97 -4.80 -28.17
N GLU A 240 -16.69 -5.27 -26.94
CA GLU A 240 -16.85 -6.67 -26.55
C GLU A 240 -18.27 -6.98 -26.05
N GLY A 241 -19.19 -6.00 -26.04
CA GLY A 241 -20.59 -6.16 -25.61
C GLY A 241 -20.75 -6.45 -24.12
N LEU A 242 -19.79 -6.04 -23.28
CA LEU A 242 -19.72 -6.39 -21.86
C LEU A 242 -20.38 -5.37 -20.92
N ALA A 243 -21.05 -4.35 -21.46
CA ALA A 243 -21.63 -3.26 -20.67
C ALA A 243 -22.67 -3.72 -19.62
N HIS A 244 -23.24 -4.93 -19.77
CA HIS A 244 -24.16 -5.55 -18.80
C HIS A 244 -23.45 -6.31 -17.68
N ARG A 245 -22.15 -6.63 -17.85
CA ARG A 245 -21.32 -7.39 -16.87
C ARG A 245 -20.20 -6.56 -16.25
N VAL A 246 -19.77 -5.44 -16.84
CA VAL A 246 -18.66 -4.62 -16.33
C VAL A 246 -19.12 -3.18 -16.18
N LYS A 247 -18.81 -2.57 -15.03
CA LYS A 247 -19.11 -1.16 -14.75
C LYS A 247 -17.86 -0.43 -14.28
N LEU A 248 -17.48 0.63 -14.97
CA LEU A 248 -16.48 1.59 -14.51
C LEU A 248 -17.15 2.63 -13.61
N LEU A 249 -16.94 2.51 -12.29
CA LEU A 249 -17.61 3.35 -11.28
C LEU A 249 -17.07 4.79 -11.23
N GLY A 250 -15.88 5.04 -11.82
CA GLY A 250 -15.17 6.29 -11.59
C GLY A 250 -14.54 6.32 -10.18
N ARG A 251 -14.17 7.51 -9.72
CA ARG A 251 -13.62 7.67 -8.38
C ARG A 251 -14.71 7.37 -7.34
N VAL A 252 -14.46 6.34 -6.53
CA VAL A 252 -15.31 6.00 -5.38
C VAL A 252 -14.81 6.81 -4.19
N PRO A 253 -15.66 7.62 -3.53
CA PRO A 253 -15.28 8.33 -2.30
C PRO A 253 -14.90 7.37 -1.18
N ASP A 254 -13.92 7.72 -0.35
CA ASP A 254 -13.41 6.87 0.73
C ASP A 254 -14.51 6.42 1.70
N LYS A 255 -15.49 7.29 1.98
CA LYS A 255 -16.66 6.98 2.83
C LYS A 255 -17.58 5.89 2.26
N ASP A 256 -17.53 5.65 0.95
CA ASP A 256 -18.38 4.69 0.25
C ASP A 256 -17.64 3.36 -0.02
N LEU A 257 -16.30 3.33 0.09
CA LEU A 257 -15.50 2.12 -0.12
C LEU A 257 -15.93 0.94 0.79
N PRO A 258 -16.23 1.15 2.09
CA PRO A 258 -16.72 0.08 2.95
C PRO A 258 -17.91 -0.67 2.40
N THR A 259 -18.84 0.05 1.73
CA THR A 259 -20.03 -0.53 1.11
C THR A 259 -19.67 -1.51 0.00
N TYR A 260 -18.72 -1.16 -0.88
CA TYR A 260 -18.29 -2.03 -1.97
C TYR A 260 -17.54 -3.26 -1.47
N TYR A 261 -16.65 -3.10 -0.48
CA TYR A 261 -15.96 -4.23 0.15
C TYR A 261 -16.94 -5.13 0.91
N GLY A 262 -17.94 -4.58 1.60
CA GLY A 262 -18.98 -5.37 2.27
C GLY A 262 -19.89 -6.11 1.29
N ALA A 263 -20.27 -5.46 0.20
CA ALA A 263 -21.22 -5.99 -0.77
C ALA A 263 -20.63 -7.00 -1.76
N CYS A 264 -19.33 -6.94 -2.09
CA CYS A 264 -18.76 -7.87 -3.06
C CYS A 264 -18.72 -9.31 -2.54
N ASP A 265 -18.76 -10.27 -3.46
CA ASP A 265 -18.54 -11.69 -3.16
C ASP A 265 -17.05 -11.98 -3.07
N LEU A 266 -16.23 -11.39 -3.95
CA LEU A 266 -14.78 -11.45 -3.87
C LEU A 266 -14.13 -10.16 -4.41
N TYR A 267 -12.87 -9.95 -4.06
CA TYR A 267 -12.04 -8.87 -4.58
C TYR A 267 -11.07 -9.41 -5.65
N CYS A 268 -10.95 -8.71 -6.79
CA CYS A 268 -10.01 -9.09 -7.83
C CYS A 268 -8.94 -8.01 -8.04
N LEU A 269 -7.66 -8.38 -7.88
CA LEU A 269 -6.50 -7.54 -8.17
C LEU A 269 -5.81 -8.04 -9.44
N SER A 270 -6.09 -7.41 -10.56
CA SER A 270 -5.55 -7.76 -11.89
C SER A 270 -4.18 -7.16 -12.21
N SER A 271 -3.47 -6.60 -11.21
CA SER A 271 -2.15 -5.96 -11.41
C SER A 271 -1.13 -6.94 -12.01
N ILE A 272 -0.27 -6.43 -12.92
CA ILE A 272 0.63 -7.25 -13.77
C ILE A 272 2.12 -6.92 -13.61
N MET A 273 2.49 -5.91 -12.84
CA MET A 273 3.89 -5.48 -12.74
C MET A 273 4.35 -5.30 -11.29
N LYS A 274 5.61 -5.55 -11.02
CA LYS A 274 6.29 -5.41 -9.71
C LYS A 274 6.16 -4.00 -9.10
N THR A 275 5.77 -2.99 -9.86
CA THR A 275 5.38 -1.66 -9.35
C THR A 275 4.22 -1.73 -8.35
N GLU A 276 3.40 -2.79 -8.41
CA GLU A 276 2.47 -3.16 -7.34
C GLU A 276 3.24 -3.92 -6.26
N ALA A 277 3.75 -3.20 -5.27
CA ALA A 277 4.63 -3.79 -4.28
C ALA A 277 3.90 -4.57 -3.17
N PHE A 278 2.67 -4.17 -2.84
CA PHE A 278 1.90 -4.73 -1.73
C PHE A 278 0.39 -4.82 -2.03
N ALA A 279 -0.19 -3.73 -2.58
CA ALA A 279 -1.62 -3.57 -2.83
C ALA A 279 -2.49 -3.57 -1.56
N ILE A 280 -2.54 -2.44 -0.85
CA ILE A 280 -3.35 -2.24 0.37
C ILE A 280 -4.82 -2.65 0.16
N VAL A 281 -5.36 -2.44 -1.03
CA VAL A 281 -6.73 -2.83 -1.42
C VAL A 281 -7.06 -4.32 -1.21
N GLN A 282 -6.04 -5.20 -1.22
CA GLN A 282 -6.24 -6.63 -0.89
C GLN A 282 -6.56 -6.80 0.59
N ILE A 283 -5.79 -6.14 1.46
CA ILE A 283 -6.02 -6.25 2.91
C ILE A 283 -7.29 -5.52 3.34
N GLU A 284 -7.74 -4.52 2.59
CA GLU A 284 -9.05 -3.89 2.77
C GLU A 284 -10.16 -4.90 2.52
N ALA A 285 -10.10 -5.66 1.42
CA ALA A 285 -11.04 -6.75 1.14
C ALA A 285 -10.97 -7.88 2.19
N MET A 286 -9.75 -8.27 2.59
CA MET A 286 -9.53 -9.29 3.61
C MET A 286 -10.11 -8.90 4.97
N SER A 287 -10.09 -7.62 5.33
CA SER A 287 -10.69 -7.12 6.58
C SER A 287 -12.21 -7.36 6.62
N CYS A 288 -12.85 -7.35 5.46
CA CYS A 288 -14.26 -7.71 5.29
C CYS A 288 -14.48 -9.22 5.10
N GLY A 289 -13.42 -10.04 5.19
CA GLY A 289 -13.46 -11.48 4.98
C GLY A 289 -13.74 -11.88 3.54
N LYS A 290 -13.35 -11.05 2.56
CA LYS A 290 -13.56 -11.40 1.16
C LYS A 290 -12.38 -12.20 0.63
N PRO A 291 -12.62 -13.33 -0.05
CA PRO A 291 -11.58 -14.00 -0.82
C PRO A 291 -10.98 -13.06 -1.87
N VAL A 292 -9.70 -13.23 -2.17
CA VAL A 292 -9.00 -12.40 -3.15
C VAL A 292 -8.55 -13.25 -4.34
N VAL A 293 -8.81 -12.80 -5.56
CA VAL A 293 -8.12 -13.29 -6.76
C VAL A 293 -7.06 -12.28 -7.13
N SER A 294 -5.80 -12.71 -7.27
CA SER A 294 -4.69 -11.83 -7.66
C SER A 294 -3.74 -12.51 -8.64
N CYS A 295 -2.90 -11.72 -9.29
CA CYS A 295 -1.93 -12.24 -10.24
C CYS A 295 -0.61 -12.61 -9.56
N ASN A 296 0.04 -13.66 -10.06
CA ASN A 296 1.41 -14.01 -9.72
C ASN A 296 2.38 -13.02 -10.40
N ILE A 297 2.88 -12.08 -9.63
CA ILE A 297 3.81 -11.06 -10.11
C ILE A 297 5.17 -11.34 -9.50
N GLU A 298 6.12 -11.76 -10.31
CA GLU A 298 7.47 -12.10 -9.85
C GLU A 298 8.13 -10.93 -9.09
N GLY A 299 8.63 -11.22 -7.90
CA GLY A 299 9.29 -10.24 -7.03
C GLY A 299 8.39 -9.17 -6.44
N SER A 300 7.07 -9.28 -6.60
CA SER A 300 6.07 -8.45 -5.92
C SER A 300 5.64 -9.07 -4.60
N GLY A 301 5.20 -8.23 -3.65
CA GLY A 301 4.55 -8.69 -2.43
C GLY A 301 3.10 -9.15 -2.63
N VAL A 302 2.48 -8.92 -3.80
CA VAL A 302 1.08 -9.26 -4.07
C VAL A 302 0.74 -10.73 -3.76
N PRO A 303 1.51 -11.74 -4.26
CA PRO A 303 1.22 -13.14 -3.97
C PRO A 303 1.54 -13.54 -2.52
N TRP A 304 2.36 -12.75 -1.81
CA TRP A 304 2.62 -12.98 -0.39
C TRP A 304 1.47 -12.43 0.47
N VAL A 305 0.88 -11.28 0.09
CA VAL A 305 -0.29 -10.70 0.77
C VAL A 305 -1.49 -11.62 0.57
N ASN A 306 -1.84 -11.93 -0.68
CA ASN A 306 -2.85 -12.93 -1.01
C ASN A 306 -2.21 -14.30 -1.14
N LYS A 307 -2.18 -15.08 -0.07
CA LYS A 307 -1.58 -16.41 -0.08
C LYS A 307 -2.50 -17.41 -0.76
N ASP A 308 -1.99 -18.01 -1.83
CA ASP A 308 -2.73 -18.97 -2.64
C ASP A 308 -3.28 -20.16 -1.82
N GLY A 309 -4.55 -20.49 -2.04
CA GLY A 309 -5.28 -21.56 -1.33
C GLY A 309 -5.57 -21.30 0.14
N GLU A 310 -5.15 -20.12 0.69
CA GLU A 310 -5.40 -19.71 2.09
C GLU A 310 -6.34 -18.52 2.16
N SER A 311 -6.03 -17.37 1.51
CA SER A 311 -6.85 -16.16 1.53
C SER A 311 -7.50 -15.85 0.19
N GLY A 312 -7.21 -16.62 -0.82
CA GLY A 312 -7.70 -16.47 -2.18
C GLY A 312 -6.97 -17.38 -3.14
N LEU A 313 -7.04 -17.07 -4.42
CA LEU A 313 -6.31 -17.76 -5.48
C LEU A 313 -5.36 -16.80 -6.19
N VAL A 314 -4.19 -17.32 -6.59
CA VAL A 314 -3.15 -16.59 -7.31
C VAL A 314 -3.00 -17.21 -8.70
N VAL A 315 -3.25 -16.42 -9.74
CA VAL A 315 -3.26 -16.89 -11.14
C VAL A 315 -2.15 -16.26 -11.96
N ALA A 316 -1.93 -16.74 -13.18
CA ALA A 316 -1.00 -16.10 -14.12
C ALA A 316 -1.38 -14.63 -14.37
N ALA A 317 -0.38 -13.76 -14.45
CA ALA A 317 -0.60 -12.38 -14.86
C ALA A 317 -0.92 -12.31 -16.37
N GLU A 318 -1.64 -11.26 -16.77
CA GLU A 318 -1.99 -10.99 -18.16
C GLU A 318 -2.89 -12.08 -18.81
N ASP A 319 -3.65 -12.81 -17.99
CA ASP A 319 -4.53 -13.88 -18.42
C ASP A 319 -5.96 -13.67 -17.89
N GLY A 320 -6.84 -13.13 -18.75
CA GLY A 320 -8.25 -12.89 -18.41
C GLY A 320 -9.01 -14.19 -18.17
N LYS A 321 -8.67 -15.28 -18.89
CA LYS A 321 -9.31 -16.57 -18.69
C LYS A 321 -8.96 -17.18 -17.34
N ALA A 322 -7.70 -17.13 -16.93
CA ALA A 322 -7.26 -17.61 -15.62
C ALA A 322 -7.93 -16.82 -14.47
N LEU A 323 -8.09 -15.50 -14.61
CA LEU A 323 -8.86 -14.69 -13.66
C LEU A 323 -10.32 -15.18 -13.57
N ALA A 324 -10.99 -15.40 -14.70
CA ALA A 324 -12.37 -15.85 -14.74
C ALA A 324 -12.54 -17.26 -14.14
N ASP A 325 -11.63 -18.17 -14.43
CA ASP A 325 -11.67 -19.53 -13.91
C ASP A 325 -11.52 -19.54 -12.38
N ALA A 326 -10.59 -18.74 -11.82
CA ALA A 326 -10.43 -18.58 -10.37
C ALA A 326 -11.65 -17.91 -9.70
N ILE A 327 -12.21 -16.86 -10.33
CA ILE A 327 -13.44 -16.22 -9.86
C ILE A 327 -14.57 -17.26 -9.80
N ARG A 328 -14.79 -18.01 -10.86
CA ARG A 328 -15.83 -19.04 -10.93
C ARG A 328 -15.60 -20.13 -9.89
N GLN A 329 -14.38 -20.64 -9.79
CA GLN A 329 -14.01 -21.67 -8.81
C GLN A 329 -14.38 -21.26 -7.38
N ILE A 330 -14.03 -20.02 -6.97
CA ILE A 330 -14.34 -19.54 -5.62
C ILE A 330 -15.85 -19.35 -5.43
N THR A 331 -16.54 -18.81 -6.43
CA THR A 331 -17.94 -18.37 -6.25
C THR A 331 -18.97 -19.47 -6.50
N THR A 332 -18.57 -20.65 -7.02
CA THR A 332 -19.47 -21.79 -7.25
C THR A 332 -19.21 -22.96 -6.28
N ASP A 333 -18.15 -22.89 -5.48
CA ASP A 333 -17.82 -23.87 -4.44
C ASP A 333 -17.90 -23.21 -3.06
N ASP A 334 -19.01 -23.44 -2.35
CA ASP A 334 -19.26 -22.86 -1.03
C ASP A 334 -18.22 -23.32 0.02
N VAL A 335 -17.69 -24.52 -0.10
CA VAL A 335 -16.67 -25.04 0.83
C VAL A 335 -15.36 -24.28 0.63
N LEU A 336 -14.94 -24.13 -0.62
CA LEU A 336 -13.77 -23.34 -0.96
C LEU A 336 -13.96 -21.85 -0.58
N TYR A 337 -15.12 -21.27 -0.90
CA TYR A 337 -15.43 -19.88 -0.55
C TYR A 337 -15.28 -19.64 0.95
N ASN A 338 -15.92 -20.46 1.78
CA ASN A 338 -15.88 -20.33 3.23
C ASN A 338 -14.47 -20.50 3.78
N LYS A 339 -13.71 -21.49 3.28
CA LYS A 339 -12.30 -21.68 3.64
C LYS A 339 -11.46 -20.43 3.35
N LEU A 340 -11.58 -19.87 2.14
CA LEU A 340 -10.79 -18.70 1.72
C LEU A 340 -11.23 -17.41 2.44
N SER A 341 -12.52 -17.26 2.71
CA SER A 341 -13.08 -16.14 3.48
C SER A 341 -12.56 -16.14 4.92
N GLU A 342 -12.58 -17.30 5.60
CA GLU A 342 -12.01 -17.47 6.94
C GLU A 342 -10.49 -17.23 6.93
N GLY A 343 -9.78 -17.77 5.96
CA GLY A 343 -8.36 -17.58 5.75
C GLY A 343 -8.00 -16.10 5.54
N SER A 344 -8.80 -15.36 4.77
CA SER A 344 -8.67 -13.91 4.58
C SER A 344 -8.79 -13.16 5.91
N ARG A 345 -9.83 -13.42 6.70
CA ARG A 345 -10.01 -12.79 8.03
C ARG A 345 -8.86 -13.11 8.98
N LYS A 346 -8.47 -14.38 9.06
CA LYS A 346 -7.37 -14.84 9.91
C LYS A 346 -6.06 -14.15 9.55
N ARG A 347 -5.74 -14.11 8.25
CA ARG A 347 -4.52 -13.49 7.74
C ARG A 347 -4.50 -11.98 7.97
N PHE A 348 -5.65 -11.30 7.76
CA PHE A 348 -5.80 -9.89 8.08
C PHE A 348 -5.52 -9.62 9.56
N ASN A 349 -6.19 -10.31 10.47
CA ASN A 349 -6.06 -10.10 11.91
C ASN A 349 -4.63 -10.36 12.42
N GLN A 350 -3.94 -11.36 11.84
CA GLN A 350 -2.59 -11.74 12.27
C GLN A 350 -1.49 -10.83 11.74
N LEU A 351 -1.63 -10.32 10.50
CA LEU A 351 -0.54 -9.67 9.79
C LEU A 351 -0.84 -8.22 9.37
N PHE A 352 -2.11 -7.89 9.11
CA PHE A 352 -2.48 -6.67 8.40
C PHE A 352 -3.39 -5.74 9.19
N GLU A 353 -3.72 -6.08 10.42
CA GLU A 353 -4.37 -5.13 11.33
C GLU A 353 -3.36 -4.06 11.79
N ARG A 354 -3.76 -2.78 11.84
CA ARG A 354 -2.90 -1.67 12.29
C ARG A 354 -2.22 -1.97 13.62
N LYS A 355 -2.98 -2.59 14.55
CA LYS A 355 -2.45 -3.00 15.85
C LYS A 355 -1.28 -3.99 15.75
N ALA A 356 -1.36 -4.96 14.83
CA ALA A 356 -0.29 -5.92 14.58
C ALA A 356 0.96 -5.24 13.99
N MET A 357 0.78 -4.34 13.01
CA MET A 357 1.86 -3.53 12.44
C MET A 357 2.58 -2.72 13.53
N ILE A 358 1.84 -2.03 14.41
CA ILE A 358 2.44 -1.21 15.47
C ILE A 358 3.19 -2.09 16.49
N THR A 359 2.63 -3.23 16.88
CA THR A 359 3.30 -4.19 17.78
C THR A 359 4.62 -4.66 17.18
N ARG A 360 4.58 -5.10 15.92
CA ARG A 360 5.77 -5.54 15.22
C ARG A 360 6.81 -4.43 15.07
N CYS A 361 6.38 -3.21 14.78
CA CYS A 361 7.27 -2.06 14.68
C CYS A 361 8.02 -1.78 16.00
N LEU A 362 7.32 -1.87 17.14
CA LEU A 362 7.94 -1.70 18.46
C LEU A 362 8.97 -2.80 18.75
N GLU A 363 8.68 -4.06 18.45
CA GLU A 363 9.64 -5.17 18.58
C GLU A 363 10.91 -4.89 17.78
N LEU A 364 10.76 -4.44 16.53
CA LEU A 364 11.89 -4.12 15.66
C LEU A 364 12.71 -2.94 16.21
N TYR A 365 12.07 -1.92 16.76
CA TYR A 365 12.79 -0.80 17.39
C TYR A 365 13.57 -1.24 18.63
N GLN A 366 13.00 -2.13 19.44
CA GLN A 366 13.70 -2.70 20.60
C GLN A 366 14.92 -3.51 20.15
N GLN A 367 14.81 -4.33 19.09
CA GLN A 367 15.93 -5.06 18.51
C GLN A 367 17.06 -4.14 18.00
N VAL A 368 16.71 -3.00 17.42
CA VAL A 368 17.70 -2.02 16.91
C VAL A 368 18.44 -1.33 18.05
N LEU A 369 17.79 -1.15 19.21
CA LEU A 369 18.40 -0.47 20.37
C LEU A 369 19.22 -1.42 21.26
N ALA A 370 18.92 -2.73 21.23
CA ALA A 370 19.70 -3.75 21.91
C ALA A 370 21.08 -3.93 21.26
#